data_8fdb3cdc0971c4dba38ac9b5c982f4ad
#
_entry.id   8fdb3cdc0971c4dba38ac9b5c982f4ad
#
_cell.length_a   1.000
_cell.length_b   1.000
_cell.length_c   1.000
_cell.angle_alpha   90.00
_cell.angle_beta   90.00
_cell.angle_gamma   90.00
#
_symmetry.space_group_name_H-M   'P 1'
#
loop_
_entity.id
_entity.type
_entity.pdbx_description
1 polymer ?
#
loop_
_entity_poly.entity_id
_entity_poly.type
_entity_poly.pdbx_seq_one_letter_code
_entity_poly.pdbx_strand_id
1 'polypeptide(L)'
;MLRLLAILPLLLLSLTALAQNPLEIQPQAAELWYGKLDADVREFRFLIEVNQQGTGRTAVLTSFDEGSTRFKLDRFQVAERLFEFELKSTKAIYSGQLNEAGDVVTGNWQQGPANLPLRFERVEAVPIEQPDEVWVGTLNAGFQKLKMQFRIFRTDEPEQLLLFDSLNQSAGGFRGKAKLTGSEVEFSVPALGATFTGSKSADGKLLEGKFKQGPGEFPLQLEWRDEPELATAIIRRRPQTPQPPYAYRSEEVRFANSAAGIELAGTLTLPEGAGPFPAAILVSGSGPQDRDETILEHKPFHVLADHLTQAGIAVLRYDDRGVAESGGKFSTATSEDFTGDALAAFAYLQGRAEIASGRVGIIGHSEGGLIAPWAAVRNPNVAWIVLLAGPGVNGEQILYSQGQLLLKAEGADEAALARQRLVQETLIGLLREQDGNSDRETLGQRGVELLSQKLRAIAPPAGQPEGTDPNPLAEPDSETSQALIKSLVLANLGVMDTPWFRLFVRHE
;
A
#
# COMPACT_ATOMS: atom_id res chain seq x y z
N MET A 1 16.46 -2.01 -11.34
CA MET A 1 15.78 -3.12 -10.68
C MET A 1 16.25 -3.26 -9.24
N LEU A 2 16.23 -2.22 -8.45
CA LEU A 2 16.59 -2.21 -7.02
C LEU A 2 15.67 -1.20 -6.33
N ARG A 3 14.40 -1.56 -6.12
CA ARG A 3 13.41 -0.67 -5.50
C ARG A 3 12.37 -1.44 -4.68
N LEU A 4 12.81 -2.32 -3.77
CA LEU A 4 11.85 -3.06 -2.94
C LEU A 4 12.31 -3.30 -1.50
N LEU A 5 13.27 -2.51 -1.01
CA LEU A 5 13.51 -2.38 0.43
C LEU A 5 14.06 -0.98 0.73
N ALA A 6 13.53 0.02 0.05
CA ALA A 6 13.52 1.34 0.64
C ALA A 6 12.56 1.26 1.83
N ILE A 7 13.08 1.46 3.01
CA ILE A 7 12.34 1.82 4.21
C ILE A 7 11.15 2.65 3.75
N LEU A 8 9.93 2.08 3.93
CA LEU A 8 8.71 2.77 3.56
C LEU A 8 8.74 4.16 4.16
N PRO A 9 8.51 5.20 3.37
CA PRO A 9 8.54 6.54 3.91
C PRO A 9 7.52 6.64 5.04
N LEU A 10 7.88 7.40 6.04
CA LEU A 10 7.11 7.75 7.25
C LEU A 10 5.65 8.24 7.00
N LEU A 11 5.14 8.13 5.81
CA LEU A 11 3.85 8.64 5.34
C LEU A 11 2.86 7.57 4.86
N LEU A 12 3.26 6.30 4.79
CA LEU A 12 2.31 5.24 4.48
C LEU A 12 1.93 4.50 5.75
N LEU A 13 0.79 4.92 6.28
CA LEU A 13 -0.12 4.25 7.17
C LEU A 13 0.18 2.76 7.38
N SER A 14 0.86 2.44 8.47
CA SER A 14 0.75 1.14 9.11
C SER A 14 -0.61 1.07 9.82
N LEU A 15 -1.67 0.81 9.09
CA LEU A 15 -2.92 0.34 9.69
C LEU A 15 -2.74 -1.15 9.99
N THR A 16 -2.14 -1.44 11.15
CA THR A 16 -2.25 -2.76 11.76
C THR A 16 -3.69 -2.96 12.18
N ALA A 17 -4.43 -3.70 11.37
CA ALA A 17 -5.75 -4.16 11.74
C ALA A 17 -5.63 -5.48 12.49
N LEU A 18 -6.29 -5.51 13.62
CA LEU A 18 -6.60 -6.69 14.42
C LEU A 18 -7.03 -7.88 13.56
N ALA A 19 -6.33 -9.00 13.76
CA ALA A 19 -6.65 -10.29 13.19
C ALA A 19 -8.03 -10.77 13.68
N GLN A 20 -8.81 -11.36 12.76
CA GLN A 20 -9.48 -12.65 12.97
C GLN A 20 -10.40 -13.00 11.79
N ASN A 21 -10.21 -14.18 11.30
CA ASN A 21 -11.06 -15.17 10.64
C ASN A 21 -10.71 -15.56 9.18
N PRO A 22 -10.83 -16.87 8.87
CA PRO A 22 -10.30 -17.45 7.64
C PRO A 22 -11.07 -17.00 6.38
N LEU A 23 -10.36 -17.12 5.27
CA LEU A 23 -10.81 -16.94 3.89
C LEU A 23 -12.23 -17.44 3.66
N GLU A 24 -13.22 -16.58 3.68
CA GLU A 24 -14.51 -16.87 3.06
C GLU A 24 -14.52 -16.28 1.64
N ILE A 25 -14.33 -17.18 0.68
CA ILE A 25 -14.62 -16.94 -0.73
C ILE A 25 -16.05 -16.47 -0.85
N GLN A 26 -16.32 -15.53 -1.74
CA GLN A 26 -17.70 -15.09 -2.02
C GLN A 26 -18.56 -16.31 -2.30
N PRO A 27 -19.69 -16.53 -1.59
CA PRO A 27 -20.51 -17.73 -1.75
C PRO A 27 -21.16 -17.89 -3.12
N GLN A 28 -20.85 -17.02 -4.07
CA GLN A 28 -21.48 -16.92 -5.39
C GLN A 28 -20.48 -16.96 -6.56
N ALA A 29 -19.19 -17.14 -6.32
CA ALA A 29 -18.28 -17.36 -7.44
C ALA A 29 -18.62 -18.70 -8.11
N ALA A 30 -18.95 -18.65 -9.40
CA ALA A 30 -19.32 -19.84 -10.15
C ALA A 30 -18.13 -20.78 -10.37
N GLU A 31 -16.91 -20.23 -10.44
CA GLU A 31 -15.69 -21.00 -10.70
C GLU A 31 -14.49 -20.31 -10.03
N LEU A 32 -13.58 -21.14 -9.48
CA LEU A 32 -12.30 -20.69 -8.92
C LEU A 32 -11.16 -21.33 -9.67
N TRP A 33 -10.15 -20.51 -10.01
CA TRP A 33 -8.94 -20.96 -10.70
C TRP A 33 -7.72 -20.51 -9.91
N TYR A 34 -6.88 -21.47 -9.50
CA TYR A 34 -5.66 -21.18 -8.73
C TYR A 34 -4.44 -21.44 -9.56
N GLY A 35 -3.45 -20.56 -9.51
CA GLY A 35 -2.20 -20.69 -10.25
C GLY A 35 -1.01 -20.10 -9.52
N LYS A 36 0.18 -20.59 -9.87
CA LYS A 36 1.47 -20.10 -9.36
C LYS A 36 2.33 -19.64 -10.52
N LEU A 37 2.73 -18.39 -10.50
CA LEU A 37 3.67 -17.80 -11.44
C LEU A 37 5.06 -17.80 -10.83
N ASP A 38 5.98 -18.50 -11.46
CA ASP A 38 7.39 -18.49 -11.10
C ASP A 38 8.10 -17.37 -11.87
N ALA A 39 8.60 -16.39 -11.14
CA ALA A 39 9.39 -15.29 -11.68
C ALA A 39 10.84 -15.36 -11.15
N ASP A 40 11.44 -16.52 -11.14
CA ASP A 40 12.79 -16.87 -10.68
C ASP A 40 13.08 -16.53 -9.22
N VAL A 41 13.09 -15.23 -8.89
CA VAL A 41 13.41 -14.72 -7.56
C VAL A 41 12.20 -14.64 -6.64
N ARG A 42 10.99 -14.78 -7.19
CA ARG A 42 9.73 -14.67 -6.46
C ARG A 42 8.66 -15.54 -7.10
N GLU A 43 7.89 -16.20 -6.26
CA GLU A 43 6.67 -16.90 -6.65
C GLU A 43 5.46 -16.03 -6.35
N PHE A 44 4.53 -15.93 -7.29
CA PHE A 44 3.25 -15.27 -7.10
C PHE A 44 2.12 -16.28 -7.15
N ARG A 45 1.25 -16.25 -6.15
CA ARG A 45 0.05 -17.09 -6.08
C ARG A 45 -1.16 -16.26 -6.50
N PHE A 46 -1.89 -16.76 -7.46
CA PHE A 46 -3.07 -16.12 -8.01
C PHE A 46 -4.33 -16.96 -7.81
N LEU A 47 -5.43 -16.29 -7.50
CA LEU A 47 -6.76 -16.86 -7.56
C LEU A 47 -7.60 -16.04 -8.53
N ILE A 48 -8.25 -16.67 -9.47
CA ILE A 48 -9.27 -16.04 -10.33
C ILE A 48 -10.65 -16.52 -9.85
N GLU A 49 -11.49 -15.58 -9.46
CA GLU A 49 -12.90 -15.77 -9.11
C GLU A 49 -13.75 -15.37 -10.32
N VAL A 50 -14.41 -16.32 -10.94
CA VAL A 50 -15.29 -16.09 -12.10
C VAL A 50 -16.74 -16.03 -11.65
N ASN A 51 -17.44 -14.96 -12.00
CA ASN A 51 -18.84 -14.75 -11.69
C ASN A 51 -19.68 -14.70 -12.97
N GLN A 52 -20.85 -15.32 -12.95
CA GLN A 52 -21.80 -15.25 -14.03
C GLN A 52 -22.71 -14.03 -13.84
N GLN A 53 -22.77 -13.13 -14.83
CA GLN A 53 -23.70 -12.00 -14.83
C GLN A 53 -24.55 -12.04 -16.10
N GLY A 54 -25.78 -12.54 -15.98
CA GLY A 54 -26.65 -12.75 -17.13
C GLY A 54 -26.01 -13.69 -18.16
N THR A 55 -25.81 -13.23 -19.39
CA THR A 55 -25.08 -13.97 -20.46
C THR A 55 -23.58 -13.72 -20.47
N GLY A 56 -23.08 -12.78 -19.66
CA GLY A 56 -21.66 -12.42 -19.58
C GLY A 56 -20.95 -13.04 -18.38
N ARG A 57 -19.62 -13.16 -18.48
CA ARG A 57 -18.75 -13.56 -17.38
C ARG A 57 -17.88 -12.39 -16.96
N THR A 58 -17.74 -12.17 -15.69
CA THR A 58 -16.78 -11.25 -15.08
C THR A 58 -15.83 -12.01 -14.20
N ALA A 59 -14.60 -11.55 -14.07
CA ALA A 59 -13.65 -12.21 -13.21
C ALA A 59 -12.79 -11.22 -12.43
N VAL A 60 -12.33 -11.68 -11.26
CA VAL A 60 -11.43 -10.95 -10.37
C VAL A 60 -10.21 -11.82 -10.12
N LEU A 61 -9.02 -11.28 -10.33
CA LEU A 61 -7.76 -11.92 -9.97
C LEU A 61 -7.28 -11.38 -8.63
N THR A 62 -7.01 -12.28 -7.70
CA THR A 62 -6.38 -11.97 -6.41
C THR A 62 -4.93 -12.39 -6.46
N SER A 63 -3.99 -11.48 -6.16
CA SER A 63 -2.57 -11.77 -5.98
C SER A 63 -2.26 -11.88 -4.49
N PHE A 64 -2.03 -13.08 -3.98
CA PHE A 64 -1.80 -13.32 -2.55
C PHE A 64 -0.47 -12.74 -2.04
N ASP A 65 0.53 -12.70 -2.88
CA ASP A 65 1.89 -12.28 -2.53
C ASP A 65 2.13 -10.77 -2.73
N GLU A 66 1.07 -10.05 -3.12
CA GLU A 66 1.02 -8.58 -3.24
C GLU A 66 -0.09 -8.00 -2.35
N GLY A 67 -0.15 -8.47 -1.10
CA GLY A 67 -1.10 -7.98 -0.12
C GLY A 67 -2.54 -8.39 -0.39
N SER A 68 -2.72 -9.48 -1.13
CA SER A 68 -4.04 -9.96 -1.56
C SER A 68 -4.81 -8.92 -2.38
N THR A 69 -4.05 -8.15 -3.13
CA THR A 69 -4.61 -7.16 -4.03
C THR A 69 -5.53 -7.84 -5.05
N ARG A 70 -6.73 -7.31 -5.19
CA ARG A 70 -7.76 -7.80 -6.09
C ARG A 70 -7.85 -6.91 -7.31
N PHE A 71 -7.75 -7.52 -8.47
CA PHE A 71 -7.82 -6.85 -9.76
C PHE A 71 -9.07 -7.32 -10.50
N LYS A 72 -10.01 -6.44 -10.78
CA LYS A 72 -11.07 -6.74 -11.76
C LYS A 72 -10.41 -6.89 -13.13
N LEU A 73 -10.67 -8.01 -13.81
CA LEU A 73 -10.16 -8.24 -15.14
C LEU A 73 -10.88 -7.31 -16.14
N ASP A 74 -10.12 -6.53 -16.90
CA ASP A 74 -10.66 -5.62 -17.91
C ASP A 74 -11.29 -6.39 -19.09
N ARG A 75 -10.69 -7.54 -19.40
CA ARG A 75 -11.19 -8.52 -20.36
C ARG A 75 -11.04 -9.90 -19.75
N PHE A 76 -12.09 -10.71 -19.81
CA PHE A 76 -12.05 -12.12 -19.46
C PHE A 76 -12.87 -12.92 -20.48
N GLN A 77 -12.26 -13.92 -21.07
CA GLN A 77 -12.90 -14.74 -22.08
C GLN A 77 -12.53 -16.21 -21.91
N VAL A 78 -13.55 -17.06 -21.92
CA VAL A 78 -13.39 -18.50 -22.05
C VAL A 78 -14.26 -18.91 -23.23
N ALA A 79 -13.65 -19.35 -24.32
CA ALA A 79 -14.34 -19.77 -25.53
C ALA A 79 -13.69 -21.05 -26.08
N GLU A 80 -14.50 -22.09 -26.26
CA GLU A 80 -14.02 -23.42 -26.64
C GLU A 80 -12.96 -23.93 -25.66
N ARG A 81 -11.69 -23.87 -26.05
CA ARG A 81 -10.52 -24.25 -25.21
C ARG A 81 -9.62 -23.05 -24.88
N LEU A 82 -9.97 -21.86 -25.33
CA LEU A 82 -9.20 -20.65 -25.07
C LEU A 82 -9.61 -20.03 -23.74
N PHE A 83 -8.62 -19.65 -22.93
CA PHE A 83 -8.78 -18.95 -21.67
C PHE A 83 -7.87 -17.72 -21.68
N GLU A 84 -8.45 -16.54 -21.75
CA GLU A 84 -7.71 -15.29 -21.87
C GLU A 84 -8.22 -14.25 -20.90
N PHE A 85 -7.30 -13.41 -20.40
CA PHE A 85 -7.64 -12.21 -19.67
C PHE A 85 -6.60 -11.09 -19.85
N GLU A 86 -7.04 -9.87 -19.54
CA GLU A 86 -6.22 -8.67 -19.58
C GLU A 86 -6.42 -7.87 -18.31
N LEU A 87 -5.29 -7.32 -17.79
CA LEU A 87 -5.20 -6.37 -16.69
C LEU A 87 -4.53 -5.09 -17.19
N LYS A 88 -5.31 -4.08 -17.55
CA LYS A 88 -4.78 -2.81 -18.07
C LYS A 88 -3.96 -2.05 -17.04
N SER A 89 -4.37 -2.09 -15.77
CA SER A 89 -3.68 -1.40 -14.68
C SER A 89 -2.22 -1.82 -14.53
N THR A 90 -1.91 -3.07 -14.78
CA THR A 90 -0.54 -3.63 -14.71
C THR A 90 0.05 -3.91 -16.08
N LYS A 91 -0.70 -3.69 -17.17
CA LYS A 91 -0.36 -4.05 -18.55
C LYS A 91 -0.04 -5.54 -18.70
N ALA A 92 -0.75 -6.38 -17.96
CA ALA A 92 -0.57 -7.82 -18.01
C ALA A 92 -1.64 -8.48 -18.88
N ILE A 93 -1.23 -9.49 -19.63
CA ILE A 93 -2.09 -10.32 -20.48
C ILE A 93 -1.77 -11.77 -20.18
N TYR A 94 -2.81 -12.59 -20.07
CA TYR A 94 -2.68 -14.04 -20.01
C TYR A 94 -3.44 -14.66 -21.17
N SER A 95 -2.81 -15.64 -21.84
CA SER A 95 -3.46 -16.49 -22.83
C SER A 95 -3.04 -17.93 -22.60
N GLY A 96 -4.02 -18.81 -22.49
CA GLY A 96 -3.81 -20.23 -22.23
C GLY A 96 -4.88 -21.12 -22.84
N GLN A 97 -4.61 -22.42 -22.83
CA GLN A 97 -5.52 -23.43 -23.34
C GLN A 97 -6.02 -24.36 -22.23
N LEU A 98 -7.32 -24.58 -22.18
CA LEU A 98 -7.96 -25.59 -21.35
C LEU A 98 -7.61 -27.00 -21.84
N ASN A 99 -7.37 -27.88 -20.90
CA ASN A 99 -7.29 -29.31 -21.18
C ASN A 99 -8.66 -29.89 -21.57
N GLU A 100 -8.70 -31.18 -21.92
CA GLU A 100 -9.95 -31.84 -22.34
C GLU A 100 -10.98 -31.94 -21.21
N ALA A 101 -10.52 -32.07 -19.96
CA ALA A 101 -11.39 -32.14 -18.79
C ALA A 101 -11.98 -30.78 -18.40
N GLY A 102 -11.42 -29.66 -18.89
CA GLY A 102 -11.88 -28.30 -18.58
C GLY A 102 -11.55 -27.83 -17.16
N ASP A 103 -10.53 -28.44 -16.53
CA ASP A 103 -10.10 -28.17 -15.15
C ASP A 103 -8.67 -27.64 -15.03
N VAL A 104 -7.91 -27.60 -16.12
CA VAL A 104 -6.54 -27.07 -16.17
C VAL A 104 -6.37 -26.15 -17.36
N VAL A 105 -5.78 -24.98 -17.13
CA VAL A 105 -5.35 -24.04 -18.16
C VAL A 105 -3.83 -23.96 -18.15
N THR A 106 -3.20 -24.16 -19.28
CA THR A 106 -1.75 -23.96 -19.46
C THR A 106 -1.53 -22.84 -20.46
N GLY A 107 -0.76 -21.82 -20.08
CA GLY A 107 -0.53 -20.66 -20.92
C GLY A 107 0.63 -19.80 -20.46
N ASN A 108 0.65 -18.57 -20.93
CA ASN A 108 1.71 -17.62 -20.63
C ASN A 108 1.14 -16.31 -20.05
N TRP A 109 1.80 -15.82 -19.02
CA TRP A 109 1.64 -14.48 -18.48
C TRP A 109 2.63 -13.54 -19.16
N GLN A 110 2.12 -12.48 -19.77
CA GLN A 110 2.94 -11.46 -20.42
C GLN A 110 2.77 -10.14 -19.69
N GLN A 111 3.89 -9.54 -19.25
CA GLN A 111 3.89 -8.23 -18.59
C GLN A 111 5.20 -7.50 -18.91
N GLY A 112 5.12 -6.41 -19.67
CA GLY A 112 6.30 -5.74 -20.18
C GLY A 112 7.17 -6.70 -21.02
N PRO A 113 8.48 -6.83 -20.73
CA PRO A 113 9.36 -7.77 -21.44
C PRO A 113 9.23 -9.23 -20.92
N ALA A 114 8.54 -9.47 -19.82
CA ALA A 114 8.38 -10.80 -19.25
C ALA A 114 7.33 -11.61 -20.00
N ASN A 115 7.66 -12.86 -20.30
CA ASN A 115 6.74 -13.85 -20.86
C ASN A 115 7.01 -15.18 -20.12
N LEU A 116 6.19 -15.46 -19.12
CA LEU A 116 6.41 -16.54 -18.16
C LEU A 116 5.30 -17.57 -18.27
N PRO A 117 5.63 -18.88 -18.19
CA PRO A 117 4.63 -19.92 -18.18
C PRO A 117 3.80 -19.81 -16.88
N LEU A 118 2.49 -19.93 -17.00
CA LEU A 118 1.57 -19.95 -15.88
C LEU A 118 0.48 -20.98 -16.14
N ARG A 119 0.28 -21.86 -15.17
CA ARG A 119 -0.77 -22.87 -15.18
C ARG A 119 -1.79 -22.54 -14.11
N PHE A 120 -3.07 -22.55 -14.47
CA PHE A 120 -4.18 -22.47 -13.54
C PHE A 120 -4.87 -23.83 -13.43
N GLU A 121 -5.28 -24.19 -12.23
CA GLU A 121 -6.13 -25.34 -11.94
C GLU A 121 -7.47 -24.86 -11.38
N ARG A 122 -8.54 -25.50 -11.82
CA ARG A 122 -9.86 -25.26 -11.24
C ARG A 122 -9.89 -25.90 -9.85
N VAL A 123 -10.31 -25.13 -8.84
CA VAL A 123 -10.29 -25.56 -7.45
C VAL A 123 -11.65 -25.29 -6.79
N GLU A 124 -11.98 -26.08 -5.77
CA GLU A 124 -13.17 -25.82 -4.93
C GLU A 124 -12.85 -24.83 -3.80
N ALA A 125 -11.59 -24.83 -3.35
CA ALA A 125 -11.07 -23.90 -2.36
C ALA A 125 -9.60 -23.57 -2.67
N VAL A 126 -9.07 -22.48 -2.13
CA VAL A 126 -7.66 -22.12 -2.29
C VAL A 126 -6.80 -23.21 -1.67
N PRO A 127 -5.85 -23.83 -2.41
CA PRO A 127 -4.94 -24.82 -1.86
C PRO A 127 -4.10 -24.21 -0.72
N ILE A 128 -4.09 -24.86 0.43
CA ILE A 128 -3.22 -24.49 1.54
C ILE A 128 -1.86 -25.16 1.27
N GLU A 129 -0.82 -24.37 1.12
CA GLU A 129 0.54 -24.89 1.06
C GLU A 129 0.92 -25.48 2.42
N GLN A 130 1.51 -26.66 2.40
CA GLN A 130 2.02 -27.31 3.61
C GLN A 130 3.54 -27.34 3.56
N PRO A 131 4.22 -26.29 4.07
CA PRO A 131 5.65 -26.33 4.28
C PRO A 131 5.99 -27.33 5.39
N ASP A 132 7.19 -27.89 5.33
CA ASP A 132 7.68 -28.82 6.38
C ASP A 132 8.01 -28.09 7.68
N GLU A 133 8.46 -26.85 7.59
CA GLU A 133 8.70 -26.00 8.75
C GLU A 133 8.25 -24.56 8.48
N VAL A 134 7.64 -23.94 9.49
CA VAL A 134 7.26 -22.53 9.47
C VAL A 134 7.87 -21.81 10.67
N TRP A 135 8.59 -20.73 10.39
CA TRP A 135 9.24 -19.91 11.39
C TRP A 135 8.75 -18.48 11.29
N VAL A 136 8.24 -17.93 12.38
CA VAL A 136 7.66 -16.56 12.42
C VAL A 136 8.35 -15.74 13.48
N GLY A 137 8.70 -14.51 13.18
CA GLY A 137 9.29 -13.59 14.14
C GLY A 137 9.06 -12.13 13.79
N THR A 138 9.42 -11.27 14.73
CA THR A 138 9.33 -9.82 14.54
C THR A 138 10.72 -9.22 14.62
N LEU A 139 11.18 -8.65 13.52
CA LEU A 139 12.41 -7.89 13.44
C LEU A 139 12.15 -6.46 13.91
N ASN A 140 12.94 -6.00 14.87
CA ASN A 140 12.95 -4.60 15.29
C ASN A 140 14.04 -3.85 14.51
N ALA A 141 13.65 -3.13 13.47
CA ALA A 141 14.55 -2.33 12.65
C ALA A 141 14.44 -0.84 13.03
N GLY A 142 14.92 -0.49 14.22
CA GLY A 142 14.84 0.86 14.76
C GLY A 142 13.41 1.24 15.17
N PHE A 143 12.72 2.01 14.37
CA PHE A 143 11.33 2.45 14.61
C PHE A 143 10.30 1.63 13.83
N GLN A 144 10.72 0.59 13.12
CA GLN A 144 9.82 -0.27 12.35
C GLN A 144 9.91 -1.70 12.84
N LYS A 145 8.75 -2.30 13.12
CA LYS A 145 8.62 -3.71 13.43
C LYS A 145 8.19 -4.45 12.17
N LEU A 146 9.02 -5.38 11.71
CA LEU A 146 8.74 -6.18 10.52
C LEU A 146 8.38 -7.59 10.95
N LYS A 147 7.14 -8.00 10.73
CA LYS A 147 6.72 -9.37 10.98
C LYS A 147 7.10 -10.24 9.79
N MET A 148 7.95 -11.21 10.05
CA MET A 148 8.58 -12.05 9.05
C MET A 148 8.14 -13.50 9.19
N GLN A 149 8.00 -14.20 8.06
CA GLN A 149 7.77 -15.63 8.01
C GLN A 149 8.73 -16.28 7.04
N PHE A 150 9.26 -17.42 7.45
CA PHE A 150 10.10 -18.29 6.63
C PHE A 150 9.41 -19.64 6.54
N ARG A 151 9.06 -20.05 5.32
CA ARG A 151 8.44 -21.33 5.01
C ARG A 151 9.48 -22.22 4.34
N ILE A 152 9.78 -23.37 4.91
CA ILE A 152 10.80 -24.29 4.42
C ILE A 152 10.11 -25.52 3.84
N PHE A 153 10.51 -25.88 2.62
CA PHE A 153 10.06 -27.07 1.92
C PHE A 153 11.26 -27.98 1.73
N ARG A 154 11.19 -29.20 2.27
CA ARG A 154 12.27 -30.16 2.20
C ARG A 154 12.41 -30.74 0.80
N THR A 155 13.62 -30.79 0.33
CA THR A 155 14.01 -31.36 -0.96
C THR A 155 15.11 -32.36 -0.75
N ASP A 156 15.45 -33.14 -1.78
CA ASP A 156 16.60 -34.08 -1.74
C ASP A 156 17.96 -33.36 -1.82
N GLU A 157 17.93 -32.02 -1.99
CA GLU A 157 19.14 -31.20 -2.06
C GLU A 157 19.68 -30.86 -0.65
N PRO A 158 20.98 -30.58 -0.50
CA PRO A 158 21.56 -30.15 0.77
C PRO A 158 21.00 -28.83 1.30
N GLU A 159 20.60 -27.95 0.40
CA GLU A 159 19.94 -26.68 0.70
C GLU A 159 18.45 -26.79 0.38
N GLN A 160 17.62 -26.54 1.37
CA GLN A 160 16.17 -26.66 1.25
C GLN A 160 15.57 -25.43 0.59
N LEU A 161 14.45 -25.56 -0.09
CA LEU A 161 13.69 -24.43 -0.61
C LEU A 161 13.14 -23.62 0.55
N LEU A 162 13.39 -22.31 0.52
CA LEU A 162 12.84 -21.31 1.44
C LEU A 162 11.92 -20.37 0.68
N LEU A 163 10.75 -20.09 1.25
CA LEU A 163 9.93 -18.93 0.86
C LEU A 163 9.86 -17.95 2.03
N PHE A 164 10.21 -16.72 1.76
CA PHE A 164 10.19 -15.63 2.73
C PHE A 164 9.01 -14.69 2.47
N ASP A 165 8.31 -14.33 3.55
CA ASP A 165 7.21 -13.40 3.52
C ASP A 165 7.44 -12.28 4.57
N SER A 166 7.20 -11.03 4.19
CA SER A 166 7.06 -9.90 5.10
C SER A 166 5.57 -9.65 5.33
N LEU A 167 5.03 -10.20 6.43
CA LEU A 167 3.59 -10.32 6.66
C LEU A 167 2.88 -8.96 6.79
N ASN A 168 3.52 -7.99 7.44
CA ASN A 168 2.93 -6.67 7.64
C ASN A 168 3.29 -5.65 6.55
N GLN A 169 4.12 -6.04 5.57
CA GLN A 169 4.40 -5.23 4.38
C GLN A 169 3.68 -5.74 3.13
N SER A 170 2.81 -6.74 3.30
CA SER A 170 2.07 -7.33 2.20
C SER A 170 2.95 -7.81 1.03
N ALA A 171 4.13 -8.34 1.36
CA ALA A 171 5.12 -8.80 0.40
C ALA A 171 5.57 -10.22 0.75
N GLY A 172 5.37 -11.16 -0.15
CA GLY A 172 5.67 -12.57 0.10
C GLY A 172 6.18 -13.33 -1.12
N GLY A 173 6.43 -14.61 -0.93
CA GLY A 173 6.87 -15.51 -1.98
C GLY A 173 8.31 -15.33 -2.45
N PHE A 174 9.16 -14.59 -1.72
CA PHE A 174 10.56 -14.44 -2.11
C PHE A 174 11.33 -15.74 -1.94
N ARG A 175 11.91 -16.23 -3.02
CA ARG A 175 12.68 -17.46 -3.01
C ARG A 175 14.02 -17.30 -2.32
N GLY A 176 14.34 -18.27 -1.52
CA GLY A 176 15.57 -18.37 -0.78
C GLY A 176 16.01 -19.83 -0.60
N LYS A 177 17.04 -20.00 0.21
CA LYS A 177 17.60 -21.30 0.59
C LYS A 177 17.71 -21.39 2.09
N ALA A 178 17.42 -22.55 2.64
CA ALA A 178 17.62 -22.88 4.04
C ALA A 178 18.65 -24.01 4.17
N LYS A 179 19.66 -23.81 4.99
CA LYS A 179 20.63 -24.81 5.37
C LYS A 179 20.47 -25.12 6.86
N LEU A 180 20.21 -26.38 7.16
CA LEU A 180 19.94 -26.87 8.51
C LEU A 180 21.03 -27.91 8.84
N THR A 181 21.94 -27.60 9.75
CA THR A 181 23.06 -28.48 10.12
C THR A 181 23.09 -28.67 11.64
N GLY A 182 22.48 -29.73 12.11
CA GLY A 182 22.31 -29.96 13.55
C GLY A 182 21.44 -28.87 14.20
N SER A 183 22.02 -28.12 15.14
CA SER A 183 21.34 -26.97 15.73
C SER A 183 21.55 -25.67 14.94
N GLU A 184 22.49 -25.62 14.02
CA GLU A 184 22.79 -24.40 13.27
C GLU A 184 21.87 -24.25 12.07
N VAL A 185 21.42 -23.01 11.84
CA VAL A 185 20.46 -22.62 10.81
C VAL A 185 20.98 -21.42 10.05
N GLU A 186 20.96 -21.53 8.73
CA GLU A 186 21.25 -20.41 7.84
C GLU A 186 20.13 -20.28 6.80
N PHE A 187 19.52 -19.11 6.71
CA PHE A 187 18.57 -18.74 5.68
C PHE A 187 19.16 -17.65 4.80
N SER A 188 18.96 -17.78 3.50
CA SER A 188 19.42 -16.80 2.51
C SER A 188 18.28 -16.44 1.57
N VAL A 189 18.03 -15.15 1.35
CA VAL A 189 17.04 -14.60 0.41
C VAL A 189 17.77 -13.66 -0.56
N PRO A 190 18.35 -14.17 -1.64
CA PRO A 190 19.23 -13.40 -2.53
C PRO A 190 18.57 -12.17 -3.14
N ALA A 191 17.29 -12.27 -3.52
CA ALA A 191 16.52 -11.15 -4.09
C ALA A 191 16.48 -9.92 -3.18
N LEU A 192 16.60 -10.12 -1.88
CA LEU A 192 16.55 -9.09 -0.85
C LEU A 192 17.95 -8.74 -0.31
N GLY A 193 19.00 -9.47 -0.73
CA GLY A 193 20.32 -9.40 -0.12
C GLY A 193 20.29 -9.69 1.38
N ALA A 194 19.37 -10.58 1.81
CA ALA A 194 19.11 -10.84 3.22
C ALA A 194 19.57 -12.24 3.61
N THR A 195 20.10 -12.36 4.84
CA THR A 195 20.48 -13.63 5.46
C THR A 195 20.04 -13.66 6.92
N PHE A 196 19.71 -14.84 7.42
CA PHE A 196 19.56 -15.12 8.85
C PHE A 196 20.52 -16.23 9.22
N THR A 197 21.27 -16.05 10.29
CA THR A 197 22.16 -17.08 10.87
C THR A 197 21.85 -17.21 12.34
N GLY A 198 21.64 -18.42 12.80
CA GLY A 198 21.26 -18.65 14.20
C GLY A 198 21.31 -20.12 14.59
N SER A 199 20.80 -20.39 15.77
CA SER A 199 20.73 -21.74 16.34
C SER A 199 19.32 -22.08 16.81
N LYS A 200 18.99 -23.37 16.67
CA LYS A 200 17.72 -23.96 17.14
C LYS A 200 17.82 -24.30 18.61
N SER A 201 16.84 -23.94 19.41
CA SER A 201 16.71 -24.33 20.81
C SER A 201 16.61 -25.83 21.01
N ALA A 202 16.88 -26.32 22.20
CA ALA A 202 16.88 -27.77 22.51
C ALA A 202 15.49 -28.42 22.31
N ASP A 203 14.41 -27.68 22.51
CA ASP A 203 13.04 -28.15 22.24
C ASP A 203 12.62 -28.03 20.77
N GLY A 204 13.49 -27.43 19.92
CA GLY A 204 13.26 -27.28 18.51
C GLY A 204 12.23 -26.23 18.10
N LYS A 205 11.76 -25.38 19.04
CA LYS A 205 10.64 -24.44 18.80
C LYS A 205 11.06 -22.99 18.68
N LEU A 206 12.32 -22.68 18.90
CA LEU A 206 12.86 -21.33 18.81
C LEU A 206 14.14 -21.33 17.99
N LEU A 207 14.29 -20.36 17.08
CA LEU A 207 15.56 -19.99 16.46
C LEU A 207 15.99 -18.65 17.01
N GLU A 208 17.21 -18.59 17.53
CA GLU A 208 17.84 -17.35 17.97
C GLU A 208 19.03 -17.03 17.10
N GLY A 209 19.08 -15.82 16.58
CA GLY A 209 20.13 -15.46 15.65
C GLY A 209 20.13 -14.01 15.24
N LYS A 210 20.78 -13.77 14.11
CA LYS A 210 20.95 -12.45 13.52
C LYS A 210 20.43 -12.43 12.09
N PHE A 211 19.61 -11.44 11.80
CA PHE A 211 19.16 -11.12 10.46
C PHE A 211 20.03 -10.00 9.92
N LYS A 212 20.60 -10.20 8.75
CA LYS A 212 21.46 -9.24 8.06
C LYS A 212 20.84 -8.88 6.72
N GLN A 213 20.77 -7.57 6.42
CA GLN A 213 20.32 -7.06 5.14
C GLN A 213 21.06 -5.77 4.81
N GLY A 214 21.78 -5.77 3.67
CA GLY A 214 22.68 -4.68 3.34
C GLY A 214 23.72 -4.46 4.46
N PRO A 215 23.88 -3.21 4.95
CA PRO A 215 24.76 -2.91 6.07
C PRO A 215 24.15 -3.21 7.45
N GLY A 216 22.83 -3.47 7.53
CA GLY A 216 22.13 -3.70 8.80
C GLY A 216 22.25 -5.15 9.28
N GLU A 217 22.52 -5.32 10.57
CA GLU A 217 22.52 -6.60 11.27
C GLU A 217 21.69 -6.44 12.54
N PHE A 218 20.68 -7.28 12.72
CA PHE A 218 19.69 -7.16 13.79
C PHE A 218 19.50 -8.49 14.49
N PRO A 219 19.34 -8.53 15.82
CA PRO A 219 18.92 -9.73 16.51
C PRO A 219 17.51 -10.11 16.08
N LEU A 220 17.28 -11.40 15.85
CA LEU A 220 15.98 -11.92 15.46
C LEU A 220 15.74 -13.25 16.14
N GLN A 221 14.58 -13.36 16.78
CA GLN A 221 14.03 -14.62 17.27
C GLN A 221 12.88 -15.05 16.39
N LEU A 222 12.87 -16.33 16.01
CA LEU A 222 11.82 -16.94 15.21
C LEU A 222 11.22 -18.10 15.96
N GLU A 223 9.91 -18.10 16.11
CA GLU A 223 9.14 -19.15 16.74
C GLU A 223 8.58 -20.11 15.66
N TRP A 224 8.62 -21.38 15.97
CA TRP A 224 8.00 -22.41 15.12
C TRP A 224 6.47 -22.33 15.19
N ARG A 225 5.81 -22.56 14.06
CA ARG A 225 4.36 -22.62 13.92
C ARG A 225 3.95 -23.89 13.20
N ASP A 226 2.81 -24.48 13.58
CA ASP A 226 2.25 -25.66 12.93
C ASP A 226 1.76 -25.35 11.50
N GLU A 227 1.26 -24.13 11.31
CA GLU A 227 0.73 -23.67 10.02
C GLU A 227 1.35 -22.31 9.65
N PRO A 228 1.57 -22.07 8.33
CA PRO A 228 1.99 -20.74 7.90
C PRO A 228 0.89 -19.75 8.33
N GLU A 229 1.33 -18.65 8.95
CA GLU A 229 0.49 -17.48 8.89
C GLU A 229 0.44 -17.12 7.42
N LEU A 230 -0.66 -17.40 6.78
CA LEU A 230 -0.90 -16.77 5.49
C LEU A 230 -0.60 -15.31 5.74
N ALA A 231 0.29 -14.72 4.94
CA ALA A 231 0.22 -13.27 4.72
C ALA A 231 -1.23 -13.07 4.44
N THR A 232 -1.96 -12.74 5.48
CA THR A 232 -3.38 -12.95 5.49
C THR A 232 -3.90 -12.13 4.34
N ALA A 233 -4.09 -12.81 3.24
CA ALA A 233 -5.06 -12.43 2.27
C ALA A 233 -6.35 -12.44 3.06
N ILE A 234 -6.50 -11.49 3.97
CA ILE A 234 -7.79 -11.16 4.46
C ILE A 234 -8.48 -10.61 3.23
N ILE A 235 -9.18 -11.49 2.50
CA ILE A 235 -10.31 -11.02 1.71
C ILE A 235 -11.21 -10.43 2.79
N ARG A 236 -10.95 -9.15 3.10
CA ARG A 236 -11.72 -8.43 4.08
C ARG A 236 -13.05 -8.22 3.41
N ARG A 237 -14.02 -9.08 3.73
CA ARG A 237 -15.38 -8.80 3.34
C ARG A 237 -15.67 -7.36 3.74
N ARG A 238 -16.07 -6.59 2.75
CA ARG A 238 -16.52 -5.22 2.93
C ARG A 238 -18.02 -5.17 2.67
N PRO A 239 -18.86 -5.75 3.58
CA PRO A 239 -20.30 -5.86 3.37
C PRO A 239 -20.98 -4.50 3.22
N GLN A 240 -20.33 -3.44 3.71
CA GLN A 240 -20.79 -2.07 3.56
C GLN A 240 -20.60 -1.51 2.14
N THR A 241 -19.77 -2.13 1.28
CA THR A 241 -19.59 -1.66 -0.10
C THR A 241 -20.88 -1.88 -0.90
N PRO A 242 -21.51 -0.82 -1.41
CA PRO A 242 -22.75 -0.92 -2.14
C PRO A 242 -22.63 -1.81 -3.38
N GLN A 243 -23.67 -2.58 -3.64
CA GLN A 243 -23.75 -3.46 -4.80
C GLN A 243 -24.98 -3.14 -5.65
N PRO A 244 -24.89 -3.22 -6.98
CA PRO A 244 -26.07 -3.06 -7.83
C PRO A 244 -27.08 -4.21 -7.59
N PRO A 245 -28.41 -3.97 -7.85
CA PRO A 245 -28.96 -2.74 -8.40
C PRO A 245 -29.04 -1.61 -7.35
N TYR A 246 -28.67 -0.38 -7.75
CA TYR A 246 -28.79 0.79 -6.89
C TYR A 246 -30.18 1.40 -6.96
N ALA A 247 -30.67 1.99 -5.84
CA ALA A 247 -31.91 2.76 -5.77
C ALA A 247 -31.72 4.21 -6.26
N TYR A 248 -30.75 4.46 -7.13
CA TYR A 248 -30.42 5.77 -7.68
C TYR A 248 -29.71 5.61 -9.02
N ARG A 249 -29.63 6.69 -9.80
CA ARG A 249 -28.92 6.71 -11.08
C ARG A 249 -27.43 6.91 -10.84
N SER A 250 -26.59 6.12 -11.50
CA SER A 250 -25.12 6.21 -11.48
C SER A 250 -24.62 6.42 -12.89
N GLU A 251 -23.81 7.45 -13.10
CA GLU A 251 -23.29 7.85 -14.41
C GLU A 251 -21.77 7.95 -14.35
N GLU A 252 -21.08 7.29 -15.28
CA GLU A 252 -19.66 7.55 -15.54
C GLU A 252 -19.55 8.88 -16.28
N VAL A 253 -18.73 9.78 -15.75
CA VAL A 253 -18.61 11.15 -16.27
C VAL A 253 -17.17 11.53 -16.51
N ARG A 254 -17.00 12.48 -17.44
CA ARG A 254 -15.71 13.14 -17.69
C ARG A 254 -15.92 14.63 -17.70
N PHE A 255 -14.97 15.37 -17.15
CA PHE A 255 -15.02 16.82 -17.12
C PHE A 255 -13.62 17.44 -17.23
N ALA A 256 -13.56 18.59 -17.88
CA ALA A 256 -12.30 19.25 -18.16
C ALA A 256 -11.85 20.15 -16.99
N ASN A 257 -10.60 20.03 -16.58
CA ASN A 257 -9.87 21.09 -15.94
C ASN A 257 -9.11 21.89 -17.01
N SER A 258 -9.76 22.90 -17.56
CA SER A 258 -9.22 23.68 -18.69
C SER A 258 -7.96 24.46 -18.30
N ALA A 259 -7.82 24.87 -17.06
CA ALA A 259 -6.63 25.58 -16.56
C ALA A 259 -5.39 24.68 -16.58
N ALA A 260 -5.55 23.40 -16.27
CA ALA A 260 -4.48 22.41 -16.28
C ALA A 260 -4.35 21.69 -17.64
N GLY A 261 -5.30 21.87 -18.57
CA GLY A 261 -5.32 21.16 -19.86
C GLY A 261 -5.53 19.65 -19.74
N ILE A 262 -6.25 19.21 -18.73
CA ILE A 262 -6.51 17.78 -18.48
C ILE A 262 -8.00 17.49 -18.41
N GLU A 263 -8.36 16.22 -18.64
CA GLU A 263 -9.70 15.69 -18.40
C GLU A 263 -9.67 14.76 -17.19
N LEU A 264 -10.64 14.94 -16.31
CA LEU A 264 -10.82 14.10 -15.11
C LEU A 264 -12.01 13.17 -15.31
N ALA A 265 -11.89 11.96 -14.82
CA ALA A 265 -12.91 10.92 -14.88
C ALA A 265 -13.52 10.69 -13.48
N GLY A 266 -14.80 10.42 -13.44
CA GLY A 266 -15.50 10.22 -12.18
C GLY A 266 -16.83 9.50 -12.36
N THR A 267 -17.52 9.31 -11.23
CA THR A 267 -18.88 8.78 -11.17
C THR A 267 -19.78 9.78 -10.47
N LEU A 268 -20.84 10.19 -11.14
CA LEU A 268 -21.92 11.01 -10.60
C LEU A 268 -23.09 10.11 -10.21
N THR A 269 -23.47 10.11 -8.94
CA THR A 269 -24.69 9.47 -8.46
C THR A 269 -25.79 10.51 -8.24
N LEU A 270 -27.00 10.23 -8.72
CA LEU A 270 -28.13 11.14 -8.71
C LEU A 270 -29.32 10.46 -8.03
N PRO A 271 -29.98 11.12 -7.05
CA PRO A 271 -31.20 10.59 -6.45
C PRO A 271 -32.31 10.31 -7.47
N GLU A 272 -33.28 9.50 -7.11
CA GLU A 272 -34.48 9.34 -7.93
C GLU A 272 -35.26 10.66 -8.06
N GLY A 273 -35.86 10.88 -9.23
CA GLY A 273 -36.67 12.08 -9.54
C GLY A 273 -35.97 13.04 -10.50
N ALA A 274 -36.62 14.18 -10.72
CA ALA A 274 -36.17 15.16 -11.72
C ALA A 274 -35.14 16.18 -11.20
N GLY A 275 -35.02 16.32 -9.88
CA GLY A 275 -34.17 17.37 -9.28
C GLY A 275 -34.85 18.76 -9.32
N PRO A 276 -34.11 19.89 -9.21
CA PRO A 276 -32.67 19.93 -8.98
C PRO A 276 -32.24 19.52 -7.56
N PHE A 277 -31.21 18.70 -7.46
CA PHE A 277 -30.71 18.16 -6.20
C PHE A 277 -29.57 19.01 -5.61
N PRO A 278 -29.44 19.10 -4.28
CA PRO A 278 -28.18 19.51 -3.67
C PRO A 278 -27.08 18.51 -4.06
N ALA A 279 -25.83 18.95 -4.10
CA ALA A 279 -24.75 18.09 -4.49
C ALA A 279 -23.50 18.20 -3.62
N ALA A 280 -22.78 17.10 -3.48
CA ALA A 280 -21.49 17.00 -2.84
C ALA A 280 -20.42 16.56 -3.84
N ILE A 281 -19.22 17.14 -3.72
CA ILE A 281 -18.01 16.65 -4.37
C ILE A 281 -17.17 15.98 -3.30
N LEU A 282 -16.73 14.75 -3.52
CA LEU A 282 -15.80 14.07 -2.61
C LEU A 282 -14.38 14.29 -3.09
N VAL A 283 -13.53 14.80 -2.21
CA VAL A 283 -12.11 15.08 -2.47
C VAL A 283 -11.27 14.21 -1.55
N SER A 284 -10.44 13.37 -2.15
CA SER A 284 -9.62 12.35 -1.50
C SER A 284 -8.49 12.92 -0.64
N GLY A 285 -7.93 12.04 0.19
CA GLY A 285 -6.72 12.30 0.96
C GLY A 285 -5.45 12.18 0.14
N SER A 286 -4.29 12.30 0.79
CA SER A 286 -2.98 12.26 0.17
C SER A 286 -2.65 10.91 -0.47
N GLY A 287 -1.85 10.94 -1.53
CA GLY A 287 -1.49 9.78 -2.33
C GLY A 287 -2.35 9.63 -3.59
N PRO A 288 -1.97 8.76 -4.53
CA PRO A 288 -2.70 8.56 -5.78
C PRO A 288 -4.00 7.77 -5.53
N GLN A 289 -5.13 8.46 -5.44
CA GLN A 289 -6.42 7.90 -5.09
C GLN A 289 -7.34 7.75 -6.30
N ASP A 290 -8.02 6.60 -6.37
CA ASP A 290 -9.16 6.45 -7.25
C ASP A 290 -10.40 7.18 -6.68
N ARG A 291 -11.47 7.29 -7.47
CA ARG A 291 -12.74 7.96 -7.12
C ARG A 291 -13.42 7.39 -5.87
N ASP A 292 -13.08 6.18 -5.46
CA ASP A 292 -13.65 5.48 -4.30
C ASP A 292 -12.77 5.64 -3.04
N GLU A 293 -11.59 6.26 -3.18
CA GLU A 293 -10.55 6.32 -2.15
C GLU A 293 -10.24 4.91 -1.62
N THR A 294 -9.97 3.99 -2.55
CA THR A 294 -9.83 2.56 -2.26
C THR A 294 -8.60 2.28 -1.41
N ILE A 295 -8.83 1.81 -0.19
CA ILE A 295 -7.78 1.40 0.74
C ILE A 295 -8.11 0.03 1.33
N LEU A 296 -7.18 -0.93 1.22
CA LEU A 296 -7.37 -2.28 1.73
C LEU A 296 -8.74 -2.89 1.33
N GLU A 297 -9.10 -2.73 0.06
CA GLU A 297 -10.39 -3.15 -0.54
C GLU A 297 -11.65 -2.45 0.02
N HIS A 298 -11.47 -1.54 0.97
CA HIS A 298 -12.56 -0.66 1.39
C HIS A 298 -12.68 0.52 0.42
N LYS A 299 -13.92 0.91 0.12
CA LYS A 299 -14.28 2.00 -0.80
C LYS A 299 -15.08 3.06 -0.04
N PRO A 300 -14.45 3.83 0.86
CA PRO A 300 -15.18 4.72 1.76
C PRO A 300 -16.01 5.75 1.01
N PHE A 301 -15.50 6.29 -0.10
CA PHE A 301 -16.24 7.27 -0.89
C PHE A 301 -17.43 6.66 -1.64
N HIS A 302 -17.33 5.40 -2.06
CA HIS A 302 -18.50 4.72 -2.63
C HIS A 302 -19.59 4.51 -1.58
N VAL A 303 -19.22 4.09 -0.37
CA VAL A 303 -20.16 3.93 0.75
C VAL A 303 -20.82 5.25 1.12
N LEU A 304 -20.02 6.33 1.22
CA LEU A 304 -20.53 7.65 1.54
C LEU A 304 -21.46 8.18 0.44
N ALA A 305 -21.08 8.01 -0.83
CA ALA A 305 -21.89 8.43 -1.97
C ALA A 305 -23.23 7.69 -2.04
N ASP A 306 -23.24 6.38 -1.80
CA ASP A 306 -24.46 5.58 -1.75
C ASP A 306 -25.41 6.13 -0.69
N HIS A 307 -24.92 6.33 0.53
CA HIS A 307 -25.74 6.84 1.63
C HIS A 307 -26.30 8.25 1.34
N LEU A 308 -25.44 9.17 0.89
CA LEU A 308 -25.85 10.54 0.60
C LEU A 308 -26.85 10.60 -0.57
N THR A 309 -26.63 9.76 -1.61
CA THR A 309 -27.52 9.77 -2.77
C THR A 309 -28.89 9.21 -2.40
N GLN A 310 -28.99 8.18 -1.58
CA GLN A 310 -30.26 7.68 -1.04
C GLN A 310 -30.94 8.72 -0.13
N ALA A 311 -30.15 9.59 0.52
CA ALA A 311 -30.66 10.71 1.32
C ALA A 311 -31.05 11.96 0.50
N GLY A 312 -31.00 11.89 -0.84
CA GLY A 312 -31.45 12.99 -1.72
C GLY A 312 -30.36 13.99 -2.11
N ILE A 313 -29.09 13.65 -1.95
CA ILE A 313 -27.93 14.49 -2.30
C ILE A 313 -27.18 13.84 -3.46
N ALA A 314 -27.05 14.51 -4.59
CA ALA A 314 -26.21 14.06 -5.69
C ALA A 314 -24.73 14.05 -5.27
N VAL A 315 -23.94 13.05 -5.71
CA VAL A 315 -22.53 12.95 -5.32
C VAL A 315 -21.64 12.71 -6.52
N LEU A 316 -20.64 13.57 -6.69
CA LEU A 316 -19.56 13.40 -7.65
C LEU A 316 -18.30 12.92 -6.93
N ARG A 317 -17.78 11.76 -7.35
CA ARG A 317 -16.49 11.19 -6.98
C ARG A 317 -15.63 11.16 -8.24
N TYR A 318 -14.36 11.49 -8.15
CA TYR A 318 -13.49 11.48 -9.32
C TYR A 318 -12.10 10.94 -8.97
N ASP A 319 -11.43 10.35 -9.97
CA ASP A 319 -10.06 9.88 -9.84
C ASP A 319 -9.10 11.06 -9.81
N ASP A 320 -8.10 11.03 -8.96
CA ASP A 320 -7.06 12.06 -8.94
C ASP A 320 -6.37 12.18 -10.30
N ARG A 321 -5.84 13.36 -10.61
CA ARG A 321 -5.08 13.58 -11.86
C ARG A 321 -3.97 12.56 -12.00
N GLY A 322 -3.90 11.89 -13.18
CA GLY A 322 -2.91 10.86 -13.49
C GLY A 322 -3.12 9.53 -12.78
N VAL A 323 -4.30 9.31 -12.18
CA VAL A 323 -4.71 8.05 -11.54
C VAL A 323 -5.91 7.47 -12.26
N ALA A 324 -6.00 6.15 -12.28
CA ALA A 324 -7.08 5.38 -12.91
C ALA A 324 -7.44 5.90 -14.31
N GLU A 325 -8.60 6.52 -14.49
CA GLU A 325 -9.09 7.01 -15.79
C GLU A 325 -8.88 8.51 -16.00
N SER A 326 -8.39 9.25 -15.00
CA SER A 326 -8.11 10.69 -15.10
C SER A 326 -6.80 10.96 -15.82
N GLY A 327 -6.84 11.97 -16.68
CA GLY A 327 -5.64 12.50 -17.35
C GLY A 327 -4.73 13.29 -16.41
N GLY A 328 -3.58 13.72 -16.94
CA GLY A 328 -2.60 14.50 -16.19
C GLY A 328 -1.49 13.66 -15.58
N LYS A 329 -0.81 14.20 -14.55
CA LYS A 329 0.34 13.54 -13.91
C LYS A 329 0.30 13.78 -12.41
N PHE A 330 0.16 12.72 -11.63
CA PHE A 330 0.13 12.78 -10.18
C PHE A 330 1.49 13.15 -9.57
N SER A 331 2.59 12.55 -10.04
CA SER A 331 3.92 12.63 -9.39
C SER A 331 4.53 14.03 -9.27
N THR A 332 4.00 15.01 -10.00
CA THR A 332 4.43 16.40 -9.96
C THR A 332 3.35 17.35 -9.43
N ALA A 333 2.16 16.82 -9.10
CA ALA A 333 1.04 17.59 -8.60
C ALA A 333 1.23 18.00 -7.14
N THR A 334 0.56 19.08 -6.77
CA THR A 334 0.53 19.64 -5.42
C THR A 334 -0.93 19.80 -4.96
N SER A 335 -1.15 20.09 -3.68
CA SER A 335 -2.48 20.39 -3.15
C SER A 335 -3.14 21.62 -3.84
N GLU A 336 -2.32 22.53 -4.40
CA GLU A 336 -2.80 23.63 -5.25
C GLU A 336 -3.42 23.11 -6.55
N ASP A 337 -2.77 22.15 -7.19
CA ASP A 337 -3.26 21.52 -8.40
C ASP A 337 -4.56 20.74 -8.15
N PHE A 338 -4.63 20.01 -7.05
CA PHE A 338 -5.84 19.27 -6.65
C PHE A 338 -6.99 20.24 -6.27
N THR A 339 -6.67 21.42 -5.73
CA THR A 339 -7.68 22.48 -5.55
C THR A 339 -8.27 22.93 -6.88
N GLY A 340 -7.44 23.06 -7.91
CA GLY A 340 -7.90 23.34 -9.27
C GLY A 340 -8.81 22.24 -9.84
N ASP A 341 -8.53 20.98 -9.55
CA ASP A 341 -9.37 19.84 -9.95
C ASP A 341 -10.73 19.85 -9.22
N ALA A 342 -10.74 20.13 -7.92
CA ALA A 342 -11.97 20.26 -7.15
C ALA A 342 -12.86 21.40 -7.65
N LEU A 343 -12.25 22.52 -8.08
CA LEU A 343 -12.98 23.63 -8.69
C LEU A 343 -13.51 23.30 -10.09
N ALA A 344 -12.80 22.48 -10.87
CA ALA A 344 -13.29 21.99 -12.15
C ALA A 344 -14.48 21.03 -11.95
N ALA A 345 -14.43 20.15 -10.95
CA ALA A 345 -15.54 19.29 -10.55
C ALA A 345 -16.77 20.14 -10.11
N PHE A 346 -16.53 21.22 -9.37
CA PHE A 346 -17.57 22.16 -8.97
C PHE A 346 -18.23 22.83 -10.18
N ALA A 347 -17.43 23.32 -11.13
CA ALA A 347 -17.94 23.96 -12.35
C ALA A 347 -18.74 22.97 -13.21
N TYR A 348 -18.30 21.72 -13.28
CA TYR A 348 -19.03 20.65 -13.96
C TYR A 348 -20.43 20.45 -13.37
N LEU A 349 -20.54 20.32 -12.03
CA LEU A 349 -21.83 20.14 -11.36
C LEU A 349 -22.75 21.35 -11.54
N GLN A 350 -22.21 22.57 -11.51
CA GLN A 350 -23.00 23.79 -11.75
C GLN A 350 -23.59 23.84 -13.18
N GLY A 351 -22.99 23.17 -14.14
CA GLY A 351 -23.50 23.08 -15.51
C GLY A 351 -24.59 22.02 -15.72
N ARG A 352 -24.89 21.22 -14.70
CA ARG A 352 -25.89 20.13 -14.77
C ARG A 352 -27.28 20.61 -14.40
N ALA A 353 -28.27 20.35 -15.24
CA ALA A 353 -29.66 20.77 -15.01
C ALA A 353 -30.28 20.09 -13.78
N GLU A 354 -29.83 18.87 -13.45
CA GLU A 354 -30.31 18.10 -12.31
C GLU A 354 -29.76 18.60 -10.97
N ILE A 355 -28.79 19.54 -10.98
CA ILE A 355 -28.11 20.03 -9.78
C ILE A 355 -28.56 21.44 -9.44
N ALA A 356 -28.91 21.66 -8.17
CA ALA A 356 -29.20 22.99 -7.62
C ALA A 356 -27.88 23.77 -7.46
N SER A 357 -27.55 24.63 -8.41
CA SER A 357 -26.24 25.30 -8.51
C SER A 357 -25.83 26.06 -7.24
N GLY A 358 -26.79 26.62 -6.49
CA GLY A 358 -26.52 27.29 -5.20
C GLY A 358 -26.42 26.35 -3.99
N ARG A 359 -26.44 25.02 -4.19
CA ARG A 359 -26.41 24.03 -3.12
C ARG A 359 -25.33 22.95 -3.35
N VAL A 360 -24.24 23.33 -3.99
CA VAL A 360 -23.09 22.45 -4.23
C VAL A 360 -22.02 22.71 -3.17
N GLY A 361 -21.58 21.64 -2.50
CA GLY A 361 -20.51 21.70 -1.49
C GLY A 361 -19.42 20.67 -1.73
N ILE A 362 -18.40 20.72 -0.87
CA ILE A 362 -17.22 19.84 -0.96
C ILE A 362 -17.06 19.12 0.37
N ILE A 363 -16.89 17.82 0.30
CA ILE A 363 -16.50 16.94 1.42
C ILE A 363 -15.08 16.49 1.17
N GLY A 364 -14.14 16.94 1.98
CA GLY A 364 -12.72 16.60 1.86
C GLY A 364 -12.24 15.69 2.98
N HIS A 365 -11.57 14.60 2.63
CA HIS A 365 -10.94 13.70 3.59
C HIS A 365 -9.44 13.98 3.68
N SER A 366 -8.89 14.02 4.90
CA SER A 366 -7.45 14.19 5.13
C SER A 366 -6.91 15.42 4.36
N GLU A 367 -6.02 15.26 3.36
CA GLU A 367 -5.57 16.35 2.48
C GLU A 367 -6.74 17.05 1.76
N GLY A 368 -7.78 16.31 1.38
CA GLY A 368 -9.01 16.91 0.86
C GLY A 368 -9.65 17.91 1.82
N GLY A 369 -9.43 17.73 3.13
CA GLY A 369 -9.83 18.68 4.17
C GLY A 369 -8.98 19.97 4.20
N LEU A 370 -7.82 20.01 3.53
CA LEU A 370 -7.07 21.22 3.22
C LEU A 370 -7.55 21.83 1.90
N ILE A 371 -7.82 21.00 0.90
CA ILE A 371 -8.25 21.40 -0.43
C ILE A 371 -9.64 22.07 -0.41
N ALA A 372 -10.59 21.52 0.36
CA ALA A 372 -11.95 22.03 0.42
C ALA A 372 -12.04 23.50 0.91
N PRO A 373 -11.37 23.93 2.01
CA PRO A 373 -11.26 25.33 2.40
C PRO A 373 -10.62 26.21 1.33
N TRP A 374 -9.53 25.74 0.69
CA TRP A 374 -8.85 26.50 -0.37
C TRP A 374 -9.76 26.72 -1.59
N ALA A 375 -10.54 25.70 -1.97
CA ALA A 375 -11.52 25.80 -3.02
C ALA A 375 -12.65 26.80 -2.64
N ALA A 376 -13.15 26.74 -1.41
CA ALA A 376 -14.21 27.65 -0.93
C ALA A 376 -13.75 29.10 -0.86
N VAL A 377 -12.49 29.36 -0.46
CA VAL A 377 -11.92 30.73 -0.48
C VAL A 377 -11.78 31.25 -1.91
N ARG A 378 -11.41 30.39 -2.88
CA ARG A 378 -11.23 30.78 -4.29
C ARG A 378 -12.56 30.91 -5.06
N ASN A 379 -13.58 30.20 -4.60
CA ASN A 379 -14.90 30.25 -5.22
C ASN A 379 -16.01 30.39 -4.15
N PRO A 380 -16.52 31.63 -3.93
CA PRO A 380 -17.55 31.91 -2.93
C PRO A 380 -18.90 31.25 -3.23
N ASN A 381 -19.09 30.62 -4.39
CA ASN A 381 -20.30 29.86 -4.71
C ASN A 381 -20.29 28.45 -4.13
N VAL A 382 -19.17 27.99 -3.54
CA VAL A 382 -19.14 26.76 -2.74
C VAL A 382 -20.03 26.97 -1.52
N ALA A 383 -21.17 26.30 -1.49
CA ALA A 383 -22.22 26.58 -0.52
C ALA A 383 -21.88 26.10 0.90
N TRP A 384 -21.09 25.06 1.02
CA TRP A 384 -20.69 24.44 2.29
C TRP A 384 -19.49 23.52 2.09
N ILE A 385 -18.77 23.26 3.17
CA ILE A 385 -17.68 22.26 3.21
C ILE A 385 -17.87 21.34 4.41
N VAL A 386 -17.42 20.11 4.28
CA VAL A 386 -17.31 19.12 5.37
C VAL A 386 -15.89 18.58 5.39
N LEU A 387 -15.27 18.55 6.55
CA LEU A 387 -13.89 18.11 6.73
C LEU A 387 -13.88 16.80 7.51
N LEU A 388 -13.50 15.72 6.84
CA LEU A 388 -13.34 14.40 7.42
C LEU A 388 -11.86 14.21 7.77
N ALA A 389 -11.51 14.25 9.05
CA ALA A 389 -10.13 14.20 9.52
C ALA A 389 -9.19 15.20 8.81
N GLY A 390 -9.73 16.38 8.47
CA GLY A 390 -8.97 17.44 7.80
C GLY A 390 -7.91 18.04 8.71
N PRO A 391 -6.81 18.57 8.13
CA PRO A 391 -5.75 19.23 8.86
C PRO A 391 -6.27 20.46 9.64
N GLY A 392 -6.01 20.47 10.95
CA GLY A 392 -6.27 21.64 11.82
C GLY A 392 -5.00 22.36 12.26
N VAL A 393 -3.85 21.87 11.81
CA VAL A 393 -2.51 22.44 12.05
C VAL A 393 -1.67 22.29 10.78
N ASN A 394 -0.51 22.92 10.73
CA ASN A 394 0.35 22.82 9.54
C ASN A 394 0.88 21.40 9.29
N GLY A 395 1.33 21.16 8.06
CA GLY A 395 1.75 19.83 7.61
C GLY A 395 2.88 19.23 8.44
N GLU A 396 3.81 20.04 8.90
CA GLU A 396 4.91 19.61 9.77
C GLU A 396 4.38 19.05 11.10
N GLN A 397 3.47 19.75 11.76
CA GLN A 397 2.86 19.33 13.01
C GLN A 397 2.04 18.03 12.84
N ILE A 398 1.35 17.89 11.72
CA ILE A 398 0.62 16.65 11.38
C ILE A 398 1.57 15.48 11.31
N LEU A 399 2.66 15.60 10.53
CA LEU A 399 3.66 14.53 10.37
C LEU A 399 4.27 14.12 11.71
N TYR A 400 4.56 15.09 12.57
CA TYR A 400 5.08 14.82 13.91
C TYR A 400 4.06 14.07 14.77
N SER A 401 2.83 14.56 14.84
CA SER A 401 1.79 13.98 15.66
C SER A 401 1.41 12.57 15.19
N GLN A 402 1.24 12.38 13.89
CA GLN A 402 0.94 11.06 13.33
C GLN A 402 2.05 10.06 13.59
N GLY A 403 3.31 10.43 13.34
CA GLY A 403 4.44 9.55 13.60
C GLY A 403 4.53 9.11 15.05
N GLN A 404 4.34 10.04 15.99
CA GLN A 404 4.36 9.72 17.42
C GLN A 404 3.17 8.86 17.86
N LEU A 405 1.96 9.18 17.41
CA LEU A 405 0.76 8.42 17.78
C LEU A 405 0.80 6.99 17.25
N LEU A 406 1.26 6.80 16.02
CA LEU A 406 1.41 5.47 15.42
C LEU A 406 2.42 4.62 16.18
N LEU A 407 3.62 5.15 16.41
CA LEU A 407 4.65 4.43 17.16
C LEU A 407 4.21 4.10 18.59
N LYS A 408 3.52 5.04 19.26
CA LYS A 408 2.97 4.81 20.58
C LYS A 408 1.92 3.70 20.59
N ALA A 409 1.07 3.65 19.57
CA ALA A 409 0.08 2.57 19.40
C ALA A 409 0.75 1.20 19.15
N GLU A 410 1.94 1.18 18.56
CA GLU A 410 2.79 -0.01 18.39
C GLU A 410 3.61 -0.38 19.64
N GLY A 411 3.48 0.39 20.73
CA GLY A 411 4.17 0.13 21.98
C GLY A 411 5.59 0.68 22.05
N ALA A 412 5.94 1.67 21.21
CA ALA A 412 7.24 2.32 21.30
C ALA A 412 7.41 3.08 22.62
N ASP A 413 8.60 3.01 23.19
CA ASP A 413 8.98 3.75 24.40
C ASP A 413 9.29 5.24 24.08
N GLU A 414 9.45 6.04 25.14
CA GLU A 414 9.74 7.47 25.03
C GLU A 414 11.06 7.75 24.28
N ALA A 415 12.06 6.86 24.41
CA ALA A 415 13.33 7.01 23.72
C ALA A 415 13.18 6.80 22.22
N ALA A 416 12.38 5.81 21.79
CA ALA A 416 12.06 5.57 20.40
C ALA A 416 11.26 6.75 19.78
N LEU A 417 10.30 7.29 20.55
CA LEU A 417 9.53 8.46 20.14
C LEU A 417 10.42 9.71 19.97
N ALA A 418 11.35 9.93 20.88
CA ALA A 418 12.30 11.03 20.79
C ALA A 418 13.23 10.90 19.56
N ARG A 419 13.74 9.69 19.30
CA ARG A 419 14.56 9.42 18.11
C ARG A 419 13.80 9.65 16.82
N GLN A 420 12.56 9.14 16.74
CA GLN A 420 11.66 9.37 15.59
C GLN A 420 11.46 10.86 15.32
N ARG A 421 11.15 11.61 16.37
CA ARG A 421 10.94 13.06 16.28
C ARG A 421 12.17 13.77 15.72
N LEU A 422 13.34 13.40 16.20
CA LEU A 422 14.62 13.94 15.79
C LEU A 422 14.92 13.69 14.31
N VAL A 423 14.59 12.49 13.81
CA VAL A 423 14.70 12.14 12.39
C VAL A 423 13.78 13.04 11.57
N GLN A 424 12.52 13.15 11.95
CA GLN A 424 11.53 13.97 11.23
C GLN A 424 11.95 15.44 11.20
N GLU A 425 12.34 16.02 12.32
CA GLU A 425 12.79 17.41 12.41
C GLU A 425 14.03 17.68 11.56
N THR A 426 14.94 16.72 11.49
CA THR A 426 16.15 16.86 10.68
C THR A 426 15.80 16.85 9.19
N LEU A 427 15.00 15.89 8.74
CA LEU A 427 14.67 15.74 7.33
C LEU A 427 13.75 16.88 6.83
N ILE A 428 12.75 17.25 7.60
CA ILE A 428 11.85 18.38 7.26
C ILE A 428 12.61 19.70 7.25
N GLY A 429 13.50 19.92 8.24
CA GLY A 429 14.36 21.10 8.28
C GLY A 429 15.22 21.24 7.03
N LEU A 430 15.86 20.14 6.60
CA LEU A 430 16.64 20.12 5.35
C LEU A 430 15.82 20.51 4.12
N LEU A 431 14.56 20.02 4.03
CA LEU A 431 13.69 20.32 2.89
C LEU A 431 13.14 21.75 2.92
N ARG A 432 12.99 22.35 4.10
CA ARG A 432 12.55 23.75 4.26
C ARG A 432 13.64 24.78 3.95
N GLU A 433 14.89 24.48 4.31
CA GLU A 433 16.03 25.39 4.13
C GLU A 433 16.43 25.58 2.66
N GLN A 434 15.89 24.77 1.75
CA GLN A 434 16.36 24.73 0.38
C GLN A 434 15.37 25.27 -0.65
N ASP A 435 15.88 26.14 -1.52
CA ASP A 435 15.17 26.71 -2.68
C ASP A 435 15.08 25.78 -3.91
N GLY A 436 15.29 24.48 -3.72
CA GLY A 436 15.14 23.48 -4.80
C GLY A 436 16.42 23.21 -5.64
N ASN A 437 17.55 23.86 -5.35
CA ASN A 437 18.76 23.83 -6.18
C ASN A 437 19.89 22.90 -5.70
N SER A 438 19.80 22.28 -4.53
CA SER A 438 20.83 21.32 -4.10
C SER A 438 20.57 19.94 -4.63
N ASP A 439 21.62 19.29 -5.13
CA ASP A 439 21.55 17.91 -5.53
C ASP A 439 21.29 16.98 -4.33
N ARG A 440 20.65 15.85 -4.59
CA ARG A 440 20.23 14.88 -3.58
C ARG A 440 21.42 14.30 -2.77
N GLU A 441 22.60 14.22 -3.37
CA GLU A 441 23.78 13.66 -2.72
C GLU A 441 24.29 14.61 -1.64
N THR A 442 24.39 15.89 -1.93
CA THR A 442 24.76 16.96 -0.99
C THR A 442 23.75 17.03 0.17
N LEU A 443 22.45 16.97 -0.13
CA LEU A 443 21.39 16.88 0.90
C LEU A 443 21.53 15.65 1.78
N GLY A 444 21.80 14.51 1.17
CA GLY A 444 22.00 13.26 1.88
C GLY A 444 23.19 13.32 2.84
N GLN A 445 24.32 13.84 2.40
CA GLN A 445 25.52 14.01 3.24
C GLN A 445 25.24 14.92 4.44
N ARG A 446 24.64 16.08 4.19
CA ARG A 446 24.27 17.04 5.25
C ARG A 446 23.25 16.45 6.22
N GLY A 447 22.28 15.67 5.72
CA GLY A 447 21.29 14.97 6.55
C GLY A 447 21.92 13.95 7.47
N VAL A 448 22.87 13.17 6.98
CA VAL A 448 23.63 12.19 7.78
C VAL A 448 24.41 12.90 8.89
N GLU A 449 25.12 13.97 8.56
CA GLU A 449 25.89 14.74 9.53
C GLU A 449 25.01 15.33 10.65
N LEU A 450 23.94 16.05 10.28
CA LEU A 450 23.01 16.67 11.21
C LEU A 450 22.30 15.64 12.10
N LEU A 451 21.83 14.54 11.51
CA LEU A 451 21.13 13.50 12.27
C LEU A 451 22.08 12.79 13.23
N SER A 452 23.31 12.47 12.80
CA SER A 452 24.32 11.88 13.66
C SER A 452 24.65 12.79 14.83
N GLN A 453 24.83 14.10 14.58
CA GLN A 453 25.08 15.08 15.65
C GLN A 453 23.93 15.14 16.65
N LYS A 454 22.69 15.19 16.20
CA LYS A 454 21.52 15.25 17.07
C LYS A 454 21.34 13.96 17.88
N LEU A 455 21.56 12.79 17.27
CA LEU A 455 21.49 11.50 17.95
C LEU A 455 22.52 11.38 19.07
N ARG A 456 23.77 11.88 18.87
CA ARG A 456 24.80 11.95 19.93
C ARG A 456 24.34 12.77 21.13
N ALA A 457 23.58 13.84 20.90
CA ALA A 457 23.12 14.72 21.97
C ALA A 457 22.07 14.08 22.88
N ILE A 458 21.36 13.04 22.41
CA ILE A 458 20.34 12.30 23.19
C ILE A 458 20.82 10.89 23.56
N ALA A 459 22.02 10.47 23.15
CA ALA A 459 22.58 9.18 23.55
C ALA A 459 22.82 9.15 25.06
N PRO A 460 22.59 8.01 25.72
CA PRO A 460 22.91 7.88 27.15
C PRO A 460 24.39 8.13 27.40
N PRO A 461 24.77 8.72 28.55
CA PRO A 461 26.17 8.98 28.86
C PRO A 461 26.97 7.69 28.85
N ALA A 462 28.19 7.75 28.27
CA ALA A 462 29.13 6.65 28.18
C ALA A 462 29.36 6.04 29.59
N GLY A 463 29.07 4.76 29.79
CA GLY A 463 29.27 4.05 31.04
C GLY A 463 28.08 3.25 31.56
N GLN A 464 26.94 3.24 30.86
CA GLN A 464 25.91 2.23 31.12
C GLN A 464 26.33 0.88 30.51
N PRO A 465 25.93 -0.27 31.08
CA PRO A 465 26.33 -1.58 30.53
C PRO A 465 25.92 -1.69 29.07
N GLU A 466 26.84 -2.03 28.20
CA GLU A 466 26.57 -2.38 26.82
C GLU A 466 25.46 -3.43 26.77
N GLY A 467 24.40 -3.19 26.03
CA GLY A 467 23.37 -4.19 25.74
C GLY A 467 21.98 -3.94 26.32
N THR A 468 21.66 -2.77 26.91
CA THR A 468 20.33 -2.47 27.45
C THR A 468 19.34 -1.85 26.43
N ASP A 469 19.82 -1.23 25.36
CA ASP A 469 18.98 -0.72 24.25
C ASP A 469 19.32 -1.46 22.95
N PRO A 470 18.46 -2.38 22.47
CA PRO A 470 18.70 -3.11 21.22
C PRO A 470 18.58 -2.24 19.96
N ASN A 471 18.42 -0.93 20.12
CA ASN A 471 18.26 -0.03 18.99
C ASN A 471 19.62 0.37 18.39
N PRO A 472 19.89 0.05 17.11
CA PRO A 472 21.15 0.36 16.48
C PRO A 472 21.46 1.87 16.38
N LEU A 473 20.48 2.75 16.56
CA LEU A 473 20.68 4.21 16.61
C LEU A 473 21.07 4.73 18.00
N ALA A 474 21.15 3.87 19.01
CA ALA A 474 21.59 4.26 20.36
C ALA A 474 23.09 4.59 20.40
N GLU A 475 23.88 4.02 19.49
CA GLU A 475 25.32 4.28 19.34
C GLU A 475 25.61 4.92 17.98
N PRO A 476 25.38 6.24 17.83
CA PRO A 476 25.42 6.91 16.53
C PRO A 476 26.76 6.86 15.81
N ASP A 477 27.86 6.64 16.53
CA ASP A 477 29.23 6.58 15.99
C ASP A 477 29.67 5.19 15.54
N SER A 478 28.89 4.15 15.82
CA SER A 478 29.20 2.81 15.31
C SER A 478 29.04 2.75 13.79
N GLU A 479 29.84 1.92 13.12
CA GLU A 479 29.78 1.73 11.66
C GLU A 479 28.38 1.30 11.21
N THR A 480 27.74 0.43 11.98
CA THR A 480 26.38 -0.03 11.74
C THR A 480 25.37 1.13 11.82
N SER A 481 25.47 1.97 12.85
CA SER A 481 24.59 3.14 13.01
C SER A 481 24.79 4.15 11.90
N GLN A 482 26.02 4.45 11.52
CA GLN A 482 26.32 5.37 10.42
C GLN A 482 25.76 4.87 9.08
N ALA A 483 25.90 3.58 8.79
CA ALA A 483 25.31 2.98 7.60
C ALA A 483 23.77 3.04 7.62
N LEU A 484 23.14 2.80 8.78
CA LEU A 484 21.70 2.88 8.96
C LEU A 484 21.21 4.33 8.83
N ILE A 485 21.87 5.29 9.46
CA ILE A 485 21.56 6.72 9.35
C ILE A 485 21.61 7.17 7.88
N LYS A 486 22.66 6.77 7.15
CA LYS A 486 22.79 7.07 5.73
C LYS A 486 21.65 6.48 4.91
N SER A 487 21.34 5.21 5.13
CA SER A 487 20.23 4.52 4.45
C SER A 487 18.90 5.22 4.73
N LEU A 488 18.62 5.55 5.98
CA LEU A 488 17.43 6.21 6.44
C LEU A 488 17.27 7.61 5.82
N VAL A 489 18.31 8.41 5.83
CA VAL A 489 18.31 9.76 5.25
C VAL A 489 18.06 9.71 3.75
N LEU A 490 18.81 8.89 3.00
CA LEU A 490 18.68 8.79 1.54
C LEU A 490 17.31 8.22 1.10
N ALA A 491 16.80 7.22 1.81
CA ALA A 491 15.50 6.64 1.52
C ALA A 491 14.38 7.66 1.73
N ASN A 492 14.38 8.35 2.86
CA ASN A 492 13.35 9.35 3.16
C ASN A 492 13.43 10.57 2.22
N LEU A 493 14.60 11.12 1.97
CA LEU A 493 14.76 12.20 0.98
C LEU A 493 14.25 11.76 -0.39
N GLY A 494 14.41 10.48 -0.74
CA GLY A 494 13.90 9.90 -1.98
C GLY A 494 12.40 10.06 -2.19
N VAL A 495 11.65 10.09 -1.13
CA VAL A 495 10.18 10.16 -1.13
C VAL A 495 9.67 11.55 -0.78
N MET A 496 10.32 12.20 0.19
CA MET A 496 9.92 13.51 0.70
C MET A 496 10.29 14.66 -0.25
N ASP A 497 11.30 14.48 -1.11
CA ASP A 497 11.74 15.51 -2.06
C ASP A 497 10.82 15.57 -3.30
N THR A 498 9.56 15.90 -3.07
CA THR A 498 8.53 16.11 -4.10
C THR A 498 7.95 17.51 -4.00
N PRO A 499 7.41 18.09 -5.09
CA PRO A 499 6.71 19.38 -5.05
C PRO A 499 5.58 19.39 -4.02
N TRP A 500 4.81 18.30 -3.95
CA TRP A 500 3.73 18.14 -2.99
C TRP A 500 4.22 18.23 -1.54
N PHE A 501 5.23 17.44 -1.17
CA PHE A 501 5.72 17.39 0.20
C PHE A 501 6.33 18.72 0.64
N ARG A 502 7.08 19.35 -0.26
CA ARG A 502 7.66 20.70 -0.01
C ARG A 502 6.58 21.76 0.23
N LEU A 503 5.49 21.71 -0.54
CA LEU A 503 4.33 22.58 -0.33
C LEU A 503 3.68 22.27 1.02
N PHE A 504 3.41 20.99 1.30
CA PHE A 504 2.68 20.54 2.50
C PHE A 504 3.38 20.95 3.81
N VAL A 505 4.70 20.85 3.89
CA VAL A 505 5.45 21.24 5.10
C VAL A 505 5.74 22.74 5.22
N ARG A 506 5.56 23.52 4.14
CA ARG A 506 5.75 24.99 4.15
C ARG A 506 4.49 25.78 4.46
N HIS A 507 3.32 25.17 4.26
CA HIS A 507 2.05 25.87 4.53
C HIS A 507 1.79 25.96 6.04
N GLU A 508 1.63 27.20 6.51
CA GLU A 508 1.21 27.55 7.86
C GLU A 508 -0.32 27.56 8.00
#